data_a7f5302dbd71363807b0d89e257d1336
#
_entry.id   a7f5302dbd71363807b0d89e257d1336
#
_cell.length_a   1.000
_cell.length_b   1.000
_cell.length_c   1.000
_cell.angle_alpha   90.00
_cell.angle_beta   90.00
_cell.angle_gamma   90.00
#
_symmetry.space_group_name_H-M   'P 1'
#
loop_
_entity.id
_entity.type
_entity.pdbx_description
1 polymer ?
#
loop_
_entity_poly.entity_id
_entity_poly.type
_entity_poly.pdbx_seq_one_letter_code
_entity_poly.pdbx_strand_id
1 'polypeptide(L)'
;MSAPDVDVIVVGAGPAGSCAALVAARAGLEVVLLERGPFAGSKNMYGGVVYPRILDQLIPEWWLEAPVQRWITRRSTMLLTDTQALTVDFRSEAWGAAPYNGATAYRPDWDHWLASHAVAAGAQLITDTTVTGLIRDAGGAVVGVRTDRPDGDLRARVVIACDGVNSFLAKEAGLYEHTDSSHYTLGVKETLSLPKETIDERFAVRERHGVDIEILGGTSGVNGGGFLYTNLDTLAVGAVLKLPALAAQKRRPEEIIAGLKAHPAIAPLVQGGEIVEYSAHLIPEAGLEMMPKMTSAGMLVAGDAAALCLAAGIWLEGVNFAMASGMYAGEAAVEAARAGDASERGLAGYQRRLAETFVLRDHRRLRRAPRLVLSDRVQHLYPQMVANTVERMFRVDNPAPKPGLRAILRQERK
;
A
#
# COMPACT_ATOMS: atom_id res chain seq x y z
N MET A 1 -4.98 -17.16 -36.31
CA MET A 1 -5.36 -16.55 -35.01
C MET A 1 -6.41 -15.51 -35.32
N SER A 2 -7.51 -15.44 -34.51
CA SER A 2 -8.45 -14.32 -34.61
C SER A 2 -7.71 -13.01 -34.30
N ALA A 3 -8.10 -11.91 -34.96
CA ALA A 3 -7.59 -10.60 -34.65
C ALA A 3 -7.86 -10.26 -33.15
N PRO A 4 -7.03 -9.45 -32.50
CA PRO A 4 -7.35 -8.94 -31.18
C PRO A 4 -8.56 -8.00 -31.24
N ASP A 5 -9.38 -8.02 -30.19
CA ASP A 5 -10.56 -7.16 -30.08
C ASP A 5 -10.15 -5.72 -29.72
N VAL A 6 -9.06 -5.59 -28.93
CA VAL A 6 -8.48 -4.32 -28.48
C VAL A 6 -6.94 -4.42 -28.44
N ASP A 7 -6.27 -3.29 -28.30
CA ASP A 7 -4.79 -3.30 -28.18
C ASP A 7 -4.34 -3.75 -26.78
N VAL A 8 -4.99 -3.27 -25.73
CA VAL A 8 -4.61 -3.54 -24.34
C VAL A 8 -5.81 -3.86 -23.47
N ILE A 9 -5.71 -4.96 -22.73
CA ILE A 9 -6.63 -5.25 -21.61
C ILE A 9 -5.86 -5.01 -20.31
N VAL A 10 -6.43 -4.18 -19.43
CA VAL A 10 -5.94 -3.96 -18.08
C VAL A 10 -6.91 -4.59 -17.09
N VAL A 11 -6.42 -5.43 -16.18
CA VAL A 11 -7.26 -6.15 -15.21
C VAL A 11 -7.08 -5.58 -13.82
N GLY A 12 -8.13 -4.96 -13.29
CA GLY A 12 -8.17 -4.26 -12.00
C GLY A 12 -8.01 -2.75 -12.16
N ALA A 13 -9.04 -1.98 -11.77
CA ALA A 13 -9.06 -0.52 -11.83
C ALA A 13 -8.56 0.15 -10.53
N GLY A 14 -7.64 -0.49 -9.81
CA GLY A 14 -6.86 0.14 -8.73
C GLY A 14 -5.78 1.09 -9.28
N PRO A 15 -4.93 1.65 -8.42
CA PRO A 15 -3.92 2.66 -8.82
C PRO A 15 -3.00 2.20 -9.96
N ALA A 16 -2.57 0.94 -9.96
CA ALA A 16 -1.72 0.42 -11.02
C ALA A 16 -2.45 0.36 -12.37
N GLY A 17 -3.65 -0.24 -12.38
CA GLY A 17 -4.40 -0.41 -13.62
C GLY A 17 -4.90 0.91 -14.19
N SER A 18 -5.36 1.83 -13.33
CA SER A 18 -5.79 3.15 -13.76
C SER A 18 -4.65 3.95 -14.40
N CYS A 19 -3.44 3.91 -13.83
CA CYS A 19 -2.27 4.55 -14.43
C CYS A 19 -1.84 3.88 -15.74
N ALA A 20 -1.89 2.54 -15.82
CA ALA A 20 -1.57 1.81 -17.05
C ALA A 20 -2.55 2.13 -18.18
N ALA A 21 -3.85 2.10 -17.88
CA ALA A 21 -4.90 2.44 -18.83
C ALA A 21 -4.82 3.89 -19.30
N LEU A 22 -4.56 4.83 -18.38
CA LEU A 22 -4.39 6.24 -18.69
C LEU A 22 -3.25 6.48 -19.70
N VAL A 23 -2.09 5.87 -19.46
CA VAL A 23 -0.93 6.00 -20.36
C VAL A 23 -1.22 5.39 -21.73
N ALA A 24 -1.77 4.21 -21.78
CA ALA A 24 -2.06 3.49 -23.02
C ALA A 24 -3.14 4.23 -23.86
N ALA A 25 -4.22 4.69 -23.22
CA ALA A 25 -5.29 5.43 -23.89
C ALA A 25 -4.81 6.79 -24.41
N ARG A 26 -4.01 7.54 -23.64
CA ARG A 26 -3.39 8.80 -24.13
C ARG A 26 -2.48 8.61 -25.33
N ALA A 27 -1.91 7.43 -25.48
CA ALA A 27 -1.10 7.11 -26.67
C ALA A 27 -1.93 6.71 -27.87
N GLY A 28 -3.26 6.69 -27.78
CA GLY A 28 -4.21 6.38 -28.83
C GLY A 28 -4.50 4.90 -29.04
N LEU A 29 -4.16 4.05 -28.06
CA LEU A 29 -4.48 2.62 -28.11
C LEU A 29 -5.94 2.37 -27.70
N GLU A 30 -6.55 1.32 -28.24
CA GLU A 30 -7.82 0.79 -27.78
C GLU A 30 -7.60 0.01 -26.48
N VAL A 31 -8.13 0.55 -25.36
CA VAL A 31 -7.91 0.04 -24.01
C VAL A 31 -9.21 -0.34 -23.33
N VAL A 32 -9.29 -1.57 -22.84
CA VAL A 32 -10.33 -2.03 -21.92
C VAL A 32 -9.74 -2.18 -20.52
N LEU A 33 -10.35 -1.51 -19.55
CA LEU A 33 -10.04 -1.59 -18.12
C LEU A 33 -11.16 -2.37 -17.41
N LEU A 34 -10.86 -3.57 -16.92
CA LEU A 34 -11.82 -4.47 -16.28
C LEU A 34 -11.75 -4.32 -14.77
N GLU A 35 -12.91 -4.13 -14.13
CA GLU A 35 -13.03 -4.05 -12.68
C GLU A 35 -14.12 -5.00 -12.16
N ARG A 36 -13.78 -5.83 -11.17
CA ARG A 36 -14.72 -6.78 -10.56
C ARG A 36 -15.78 -6.14 -9.66
N GLY A 37 -15.50 -4.97 -9.12
CA GLY A 37 -16.40 -4.21 -8.28
C GLY A 37 -17.33 -3.30 -9.09
N PRO A 38 -18.38 -2.74 -8.46
CA PRO A 38 -19.31 -1.82 -9.12
C PRO A 38 -18.67 -0.49 -9.51
N PHE A 39 -17.53 -0.15 -8.96
CA PHE A 39 -16.70 1.00 -9.35
C PHE A 39 -15.26 0.78 -8.87
N ALA A 40 -14.31 1.51 -9.46
CA ALA A 40 -12.91 1.45 -9.08
C ALA A 40 -12.73 1.82 -7.60
N GLY A 41 -12.03 0.97 -6.84
CA GLY A 41 -11.82 1.18 -5.40
C GLY A 41 -12.86 0.55 -4.47
N SER A 42 -14.02 0.13 -4.98
CA SER A 42 -15.12 -0.43 -4.16
C SER A 42 -14.75 -1.68 -3.35
N LYS A 43 -13.70 -2.39 -3.72
CA LYS A 43 -13.20 -3.60 -3.03
C LYS A 43 -11.93 -3.34 -2.23
N ASN A 44 -11.48 -2.09 -2.14
CA ASN A 44 -10.26 -1.75 -1.43
C ASN A 44 -10.53 -1.39 0.04
N MET A 45 -9.47 -1.48 0.85
CA MET A 45 -9.48 -1.03 2.23
C MET A 45 -9.78 0.48 2.29
N TYR A 46 -10.71 0.85 3.13
CA TYR A 46 -11.20 2.22 3.27
C TYR A 46 -10.15 3.14 3.88
N GLY A 47 -9.61 4.08 3.07
CA GLY A 47 -8.61 5.06 3.48
C GLY A 47 -7.17 4.55 3.57
N GLY A 48 -6.25 5.48 3.56
CA GLY A 48 -4.81 5.24 3.66
C GLY A 48 -3.99 6.51 3.53
N VAL A 49 -2.70 6.41 3.83
CA VAL A 49 -1.72 7.44 3.49
C VAL A 49 -1.18 7.14 2.10
N VAL A 50 -1.20 8.13 1.21
CA VAL A 50 -0.70 8.04 -0.16
C VAL A 50 0.46 9.02 -0.37
N TYR A 51 1.46 8.60 -1.15
CA TYR A 51 2.64 9.41 -1.54
C TYR A 51 2.63 9.61 -3.05
N PRO A 52 1.83 10.54 -3.59
CA PRO A 52 1.42 10.53 -4.99
C PRO A 52 2.33 11.35 -5.92
N ARG A 53 3.55 11.69 -5.55
CA ARG A 53 4.49 12.49 -6.35
C ARG A 53 4.75 11.95 -7.76
N ILE A 54 4.59 10.63 -7.96
CA ILE A 54 4.68 10.04 -9.31
C ILE A 54 3.61 10.59 -10.25
N LEU A 55 2.47 11.04 -9.73
CA LEU A 55 1.40 11.63 -10.54
C LEU A 55 1.80 12.96 -11.17
N ASP A 56 2.82 13.66 -10.67
CA ASP A 56 3.36 14.87 -11.32
C ASP A 56 3.73 14.61 -12.80
N GLN A 57 4.05 13.35 -13.14
CA GLN A 57 4.38 12.93 -14.50
C GLN A 57 3.15 12.55 -15.35
N LEU A 58 2.03 12.25 -14.70
CA LEU A 58 0.81 11.79 -15.36
C LEU A 58 -0.29 12.84 -15.40
N ILE A 59 -0.53 13.54 -14.30
CA ILE A 59 -1.64 14.46 -14.11
C ILE A 59 -1.05 15.74 -13.53
N PRO A 60 -0.79 16.75 -14.37
CA PRO A 60 -0.29 18.03 -13.88
C PRO A 60 -1.23 18.62 -12.82
N GLU A 61 -0.67 19.17 -11.76
CA GLU A 61 -1.42 19.79 -10.66
C GLU A 61 -2.55 18.92 -10.08
N TRP A 62 -2.36 17.58 -10.09
CA TRP A 62 -3.32 16.58 -9.60
C TRP A 62 -3.92 16.92 -8.22
N TRP A 63 -3.18 17.64 -7.37
CA TRP A 63 -3.60 18.04 -6.02
C TRP A 63 -4.75 19.04 -5.97
N LEU A 64 -5.07 19.72 -7.08
CA LEU A 64 -6.20 20.64 -7.16
C LEU A 64 -7.54 19.90 -7.21
N GLU A 65 -7.57 18.70 -7.78
CA GLU A 65 -8.77 17.90 -8.03
C GLU A 65 -8.85 16.60 -7.22
N ALA A 66 -7.69 16.09 -6.75
CA ALA A 66 -7.63 14.81 -6.06
C ALA A 66 -8.46 14.83 -4.76
N PRO A 67 -9.23 13.76 -4.49
CA PRO A 67 -10.10 13.66 -3.33
C PRO A 67 -9.29 13.30 -2.05
N VAL A 68 -8.30 14.12 -1.73
CA VAL A 68 -7.50 13.95 -0.51
C VAL A 68 -8.25 14.48 0.71
N GLN A 69 -8.05 13.85 1.83
CA GLN A 69 -8.63 14.26 3.11
C GLN A 69 -7.75 15.32 3.78
N ARG A 70 -6.51 14.98 4.13
CA ARG A 70 -5.54 15.91 4.72
C ARG A 70 -4.16 15.74 4.11
N TRP A 71 -3.41 16.83 4.03
CA TRP A 71 -1.99 16.83 3.70
C TRP A 71 -1.18 16.46 4.94
N ILE A 72 -0.31 15.47 4.84
CA ILE A 72 0.51 15.02 5.97
C ILE A 72 1.64 16.02 6.20
N THR A 73 1.48 16.88 7.20
CA THR A 73 2.47 17.86 7.65
C THR A 73 3.19 17.43 8.93
N ARG A 74 2.68 16.36 9.57
CA ARG A 74 3.27 15.78 10.77
C ARG A 74 3.32 14.27 10.66
N ARG A 75 4.51 13.71 10.90
CA ARG A 75 4.72 12.27 11.02
C ARG A 75 5.30 11.94 12.37
N SER A 76 4.77 10.92 13.01
CA SER A 76 5.27 10.44 14.29
C SER A 76 5.54 8.95 14.22
N THR A 77 6.63 8.51 14.84
CA THR A 77 6.88 7.10 15.11
C THR A 77 6.76 6.88 16.61
N MET A 78 5.82 6.05 17.01
CA MET A 78 5.51 5.74 18.40
C MET A 78 5.92 4.31 18.73
N LEU A 79 6.69 4.17 19.79
CA LEU A 79 7.06 2.87 20.35
C LEU A 79 6.22 2.63 21.60
N LEU A 80 5.44 1.55 21.59
CA LEU A 80 4.57 1.18 22.69
C LEU A 80 5.07 -0.09 23.40
N THR A 81 5.04 -0.06 24.72
CA THR A 81 4.97 -1.26 25.57
C THR A 81 3.54 -1.38 26.11
N ASP A 82 3.28 -2.21 27.09
CA ASP A 82 1.92 -2.35 27.63
C ASP A 82 1.40 -1.06 28.30
N THR A 83 2.28 -0.23 28.85
CA THR A 83 1.90 0.96 29.61
C THR A 83 2.70 2.22 29.29
N GLN A 84 3.75 2.12 28.48
CA GLN A 84 4.64 3.23 28.16
C GLN A 84 4.59 3.55 26.67
N ALA A 85 4.84 4.81 26.34
CA ALA A 85 4.98 5.28 24.98
C ALA A 85 6.22 6.16 24.85
N LEU A 86 7.02 5.93 23.84
CA LEU A 86 8.06 6.84 23.39
C LEU A 86 7.74 7.29 21.96
N THR A 87 7.67 8.60 21.74
CA THR A 87 7.31 9.14 20.43
C THR A 87 8.43 10.02 19.89
N VAL A 88 8.81 9.77 18.65
CA VAL A 88 9.58 10.69 17.82
C VAL A 88 8.60 11.40 16.90
N ASP A 89 8.51 12.71 17.02
CA ASP A 89 7.54 13.55 16.32
C ASP A 89 8.25 14.56 15.41
N PHE A 90 7.84 14.64 14.16
CA PHE A 90 8.38 15.57 13.19
C PHE A 90 7.25 16.35 12.50
N ARG A 91 7.40 17.67 12.43
CA ARG A 91 6.48 18.58 11.74
C ARG A 91 7.20 19.40 10.69
N SER A 92 6.57 19.61 9.55
CA SER A 92 7.08 20.46 8.48
C SER A 92 5.95 21.24 7.83
N GLU A 93 5.93 22.53 8.00
CA GLU A 93 4.98 23.43 7.31
C GLU A 93 5.15 23.37 5.80
N ALA A 94 6.37 23.14 5.30
CA ALA A 94 6.65 23.00 3.88
C ALA A 94 5.90 21.81 3.23
N TRP A 95 5.52 20.80 4.00
CA TRP A 95 4.74 19.66 3.48
C TRP A 95 3.26 19.98 3.26
N GLY A 96 2.79 21.13 3.77
CA GLY A 96 1.43 21.64 3.59
C GLY A 96 1.22 22.45 2.30
N ALA A 97 2.24 22.55 1.44
CA ALA A 97 2.19 23.23 0.16
C ALA A 97 2.75 22.33 -0.95
N ALA A 98 2.34 22.60 -2.20
CA ALA A 98 2.87 21.89 -3.36
C ALA A 98 4.39 22.16 -3.52
N PRO A 99 5.17 21.13 -3.84
CA PRO A 99 4.77 19.74 -4.06
C PRO A 99 4.59 18.99 -2.73
N TYR A 100 3.38 18.53 -2.50
CA TYR A 100 3.01 17.86 -1.25
C TYR A 100 3.78 16.55 -1.02
N ASN A 101 4.14 16.28 0.24
CA ASN A 101 4.87 15.07 0.62
C ASN A 101 3.96 13.83 0.61
N GLY A 102 2.79 13.93 1.19
CA GLY A 102 1.81 12.84 1.28
C GLY A 102 0.45 13.35 1.74
N ALA A 103 -0.55 12.53 1.59
CA ALA A 103 -1.92 12.85 1.97
C ALA A 103 -2.65 11.63 2.52
N THR A 104 -3.67 11.85 3.35
CA THR A 104 -4.68 10.84 3.63
C THR A 104 -5.79 10.90 2.59
N ALA A 105 -6.27 9.74 2.18
CA ALA A 105 -7.35 9.61 1.21
C ALA A 105 -8.18 8.36 1.49
N TYR A 106 -9.44 8.39 1.11
CA TYR A 106 -10.25 7.19 1.02
C TYR A 106 -10.00 6.51 -0.31
N ARG A 107 -9.67 5.22 -0.29
CA ARG A 107 -9.35 4.46 -1.50
C ARG A 107 -10.52 4.38 -2.50
N PRO A 108 -11.79 4.22 -2.08
CA PRO A 108 -12.90 4.30 -3.01
C PRO A 108 -12.92 5.60 -3.83
N ASP A 109 -12.73 6.74 -3.18
CA ASP A 109 -12.75 8.05 -3.85
C ASP A 109 -11.48 8.23 -4.71
N TRP A 110 -10.32 7.89 -4.16
CA TRP A 110 -9.03 8.01 -4.83
C TRP A 110 -8.94 7.14 -6.08
N ASP A 111 -9.30 5.87 -5.97
CA ASP A 111 -9.21 4.92 -7.08
C ASP A 111 -10.24 5.27 -8.17
N HIS A 112 -11.45 5.69 -7.78
CA HIS A 112 -12.48 6.15 -8.72
C HIS A 112 -12.02 7.40 -9.48
N TRP A 113 -11.50 8.41 -8.77
CA TRP A 113 -10.94 9.61 -9.37
C TRP A 113 -9.82 9.28 -10.35
N LEU A 114 -8.87 8.42 -9.97
CA LEU A 114 -7.76 8.05 -10.83
C LEU A 114 -8.23 7.28 -12.07
N ALA A 115 -9.20 6.39 -11.94
CA ALA A 115 -9.81 5.66 -13.06
C ALA A 115 -10.58 6.60 -13.99
N SER A 116 -11.20 7.66 -13.47
CA SER A 116 -11.90 8.65 -14.30
C SER A 116 -10.98 9.38 -15.29
N HIS A 117 -9.71 9.59 -14.92
CA HIS A 117 -8.70 10.12 -15.84
C HIS A 117 -8.38 9.16 -16.99
N ALA A 118 -8.35 7.86 -16.72
CA ALA A 118 -8.17 6.84 -17.77
C ALA A 118 -9.37 6.84 -18.74
N VAL A 119 -10.59 6.90 -18.20
CA VAL A 119 -11.82 7.00 -19.01
C VAL A 119 -11.84 8.28 -19.83
N ALA A 120 -11.51 9.42 -19.24
CA ALA A 120 -11.42 10.71 -19.96
C ALA A 120 -10.36 10.69 -21.07
N ALA A 121 -9.32 9.86 -20.94
CA ALA A 121 -8.32 9.65 -21.97
C ALA A 121 -8.75 8.67 -23.08
N GLY A 122 -9.93 8.02 -22.95
CA GLY A 122 -10.48 7.11 -23.96
C GLY A 122 -10.46 5.63 -23.58
N ALA A 123 -10.01 5.27 -22.37
CA ALA A 123 -10.10 3.88 -21.90
C ALA A 123 -11.56 3.50 -21.63
N GLN A 124 -11.97 2.30 -22.04
CA GLN A 124 -13.29 1.76 -21.73
C GLN A 124 -13.24 1.03 -20.39
N LEU A 125 -13.81 1.61 -19.33
CA LEU A 125 -13.97 0.98 -18.03
C LEU A 125 -15.21 0.08 -18.03
N ILE A 126 -15.03 -1.21 -17.73
CA ILE A 126 -16.12 -2.19 -17.57
C ILE A 126 -16.08 -2.71 -16.13
N THR A 127 -17.09 -2.32 -15.36
CA THR A 127 -17.27 -2.72 -13.95
C THR A 127 -18.10 -3.98 -13.81
N ASP A 128 -18.21 -4.49 -12.57
CA ASP A 128 -18.95 -5.73 -12.24
C ASP A 128 -18.53 -6.91 -13.13
N THR A 129 -17.26 -6.97 -13.52
CA THR A 129 -16.73 -7.98 -14.44
C THR A 129 -15.48 -8.62 -13.85
N THR A 130 -15.60 -9.89 -13.49
CA THR A 130 -14.48 -10.65 -12.91
C THR A 130 -13.73 -11.39 -14.01
N VAL A 131 -12.42 -11.11 -14.11
CA VAL A 131 -11.54 -11.93 -14.95
C VAL A 131 -11.28 -13.25 -14.23
N THR A 132 -11.61 -14.36 -14.90
CA THR A 132 -11.57 -15.71 -14.34
C THR A 132 -10.36 -16.53 -14.83
N GLY A 133 -9.64 -16.04 -15.86
CA GLY A 133 -8.44 -16.70 -16.36
C GLY A 133 -7.85 -16.06 -17.62
N LEU A 134 -6.76 -16.63 -18.10
CA LEU A 134 -6.03 -16.19 -19.28
C LEU A 134 -6.42 -16.97 -20.53
N ILE A 135 -6.43 -16.30 -21.67
CA ILE A 135 -6.49 -16.95 -23.01
C ILE A 135 -5.08 -17.01 -23.56
N ARG A 136 -4.65 -18.19 -24.02
CA ARG A 136 -3.33 -18.40 -24.59
C ARG A 136 -3.46 -18.85 -26.05
N ASP A 137 -2.45 -18.51 -26.84
CA ASP A 137 -2.30 -19.08 -28.17
C ASP A 137 -1.59 -20.47 -28.14
N ALA A 138 -1.42 -21.05 -29.31
CA ALA A 138 -0.75 -22.35 -29.45
C ALA A 138 0.73 -22.35 -29.01
N GLY A 139 1.37 -21.16 -28.99
CA GLY A 139 2.74 -20.95 -28.50
C GLY A 139 2.83 -20.70 -27.00
N GLY A 140 1.69 -20.60 -26.30
CA GLY A 140 1.60 -20.33 -24.87
C GLY A 140 1.63 -18.84 -24.50
N ALA A 141 1.71 -17.93 -25.48
CA ALA A 141 1.61 -16.50 -25.22
C ALA A 141 0.21 -16.11 -24.76
N VAL A 142 0.12 -15.16 -23.83
CA VAL A 142 -1.16 -14.61 -23.40
C VAL A 142 -1.71 -13.71 -24.51
N VAL A 143 -2.95 -13.97 -24.93
CA VAL A 143 -3.63 -13.25 -26.02
C VAL A 143 -5.00 -12.74 -25.63
N GLY A 144 -5.31 -12.72 -24.34
CA GLY A 144 -6.59 -12.24 -23.82
C GLY A 144 -6.93 -12.79 -22.43
N VAL A 145 -8.17 -12.54 -22.03
CA VAL A 145 -8.71 -12.95 -20.73
C VAL A 145 -10.10 -13.54 -20.88
N ARG A 146 -10.45 -14.49 -20.01
CA ARG A 146 -11.80 -14.99 -19.79
C ARG A 146 -12.46 -14.20 -18.69
N THR A 147 -13.75 -13.95 -18.83
CA THR A 147 -14.53 -13.25 -17.79
C THR A 147 -15.70 -14.12 -17.29
N ASP A 148 -16.36 -13.65 -16.23
CA ASP A 148 -17.58 -14.25 -15.70
C ASP A 148 -18.86 -13.84 -16.48
N ARG A 149 -18.71 -13.04 -17.56
CA ARG A 149 -19.82 -12.60 -18.39
C ARG A 149 -20.09 -13.59 -19.52
N PRO A 150 -21.35 -13.86 -19.87
CA PRO A 150 -21.69 -14.60 -21.08
C PRO A 150 -21.07 -13.93 -22.31
N ASP A 151 -20.37 -14.69 -23.14
CA ASP A 151 -19.66 -14.21 -24.34
C ASP A 151 -18.68 -13.06 -24.05
N GLY A 152 -18.19 -12.96 -22.82
CA GLY A 152 -17.35 -11.87 -22.33
C GLY A 152 -15.85 -12.14 -22.41
N ASP A 153 -15.42 -13.17 -23.15
CA ASP A 153 -14.00 -13.41 -23.43
C ASP A 153 -13.46 -12.31 -24.36
N LEU A 154 -12.31 -11.72 -23.99
CA LEU A 154 -11.70 -10.62 -24.72
C LEU A 154 -10.28 -10.97 -25.12
N ARG A 155 -9.90 -10.59 -26.35
CA ARG A 155 -8.55 -10.76 -26.87
C ARG A 155 -7.85 -9.42 -27.01
N ALA A 156 -6.55 -9.39 -26.68
CA ALA A 156 -5.70 -8.20 -26.80
C ALA A 156 -4.29 -8.56 -27.23
N ARG A 157 -3.54 -7.58 -27.72
CA ARG A 157 -2.11 -7.70 -27.99
C ARG A 157 -1.32 -7.82 -26.69
N VAL A 158 -1.72 -7.07 -25.64
CA VAL A 158 -1.08 -7.06 -24.33
C VAL A 158 -2.14 -7.10 -23.24
N VAL A 159 -1.93 -7.96 -22.24
CA VAL A 159 -2.70 -8.01 -20.98
C VAL A 159 -1.83 -7.46 -19.86
N ILE A 160 -2.33 -6.48 -19.12
CA ILE A 160 -1.67 -5.94 -17.92
C ILE A 160 -2.44 -6.40 -16.69
N ALA A 161 -1.87 -7.33 -15.91
CA ALA A 161 -2.45 -7.84 -14.70
C ALA A 161 -2.16 -6.88 -13.52
N CYS A 162 -3.21 -6.21 -13.05
CA CYS A 162 -3.25 -5.34 -11.89
C CYS A 162 -4.29 -5.84 -10.88
N ASP A 163 -4.45 -7.15 -10.76
CA ASP A 163 -5.49 -7.86 -9.99
C ASP A 163 -5.22 -7.93 -8.48
N GLY A 164 -4.25 -7.13 -8.01
CA GLY A 164 -3.96 -6.90 -6.61
C GLY A 164 -3.24 -8.07 -5.93
N VAL A 165 -3.23 -8.07 -4.60
CA VAL A 165 -2.43 -8.98 -3.77
C VAL A 165 -2.68 -10.46 -4.02
N ASN A 166 -3.87 -10.85 -4.44
CA ASN A 166 -4.19 -12.25 -4.74
C ASN A 166 -3.45 -12.77 -5.99
N SER A 167 -3.15 -11.91 -6.94
CA SER A 167 -2.30 -12.18 -8.11
C SER A 167 -2.72 -13.45 -8.88
N PHE A 168 -4.04 -13.66 -9.05
CA PHE A 168 -4.56 -14.87 -9.66
C PHE A 168 -4.00 -15.08 -11.07
N LEU A 169 -3.93 -14.01 -11.88
CA LEU A 169 -3.44 -14.08 -13.24
C LEU A 169 -1.94 -14.35 -13.33
N ALA A 170 -1.15 -13.71 -12.46
CA ALA A 170 0.30 -13.95 -12.42
C ALA A 170 0.62 -15.39 -11.96
N LYS A 171 -0.19 -15.92 -11.02
CA LYS A 171 -0.09 -17.33 -10.58
C LYS A 171 -0.50 -18.29 -11.69
N GLU A 172 -1.61 -18.06 -12.38
CA GLU A 172 -2.06 -18.87 -13.52
C GLU A 172 -1.04 -18.81 -14.66
N ALA A 173 -0.38 -17.67 -14.83
CA ALA A 173 0.68 -17.51 -15.81
C ALA A 173 1.98 -18.26 -15.45
N GLY A 174 2.09 -18.82 -14.25
CA GLY A 174 3.30 -19.47 -13.75
C GLY A 174 4.45 -18.51 -13.48
N LEU A 175 4.14 -17.24 -13.19
CA LEU A 175 5.15 -16.20 -12.97
C LEU A 175 5.60 -16.14 -11.50
N TYR A 176 4.83 -16.71 -10.56
CA TYR A 176 5.23 -16.91 -9.18
C TYR A 176 5.91 -18.27 -9.00
N GLU A 177 7.16 -18.27 -8.55
CA GLU A 177 7.89 -19.51 -8.24
C GLU A 177 7.39 -20.12 -6.92
N HIS A 178 7.17 -19.28 -5.90
CA HIS A 178 6.70 -19.70 -4.59
C HIS A 178 5.75 -18.67 -3.99
N THR A 179 4.68 -19.16 -3.35
CA THR A 179 3.79 -18.35 -2.52
C THR A 179 3.74 -18.96 -1.13
N ASP A 180 4.27 -18.24 -0.12
CA ASP A 180 4.27 -18.65 1.27
C ASP A 180 3.45 -17.66 2.10
N SER A 181 2.68 -18.15 3.07
CA SER A 181 1.89 -17.29 3.95
C SER A 181 2.75 -16.32 4.78
N SER A 182 4.03 -16.64 5.01
CA SER A 182 4.98 -15.77 5.71
C SER A 182 5.36 -14.50 4.93
N HIS A 183 5.04 -14.46 3.64
CA HIS A 183 5.25 -13.31 2.77
C HIS A 183 4.16 -12.25 2.90
N TYR A 184 3.09 -12.56 3.63
CA TYR A 184 1.94 -11.69 3.75
C TYR A 184 1.75 -11.22 5.19
N THR A 185 1.24 -9.99 5.30
CA THR A 185 0.63 -9.48 6.52
C THR A 185 -0.85 -9.25 6.28
N LEU A 186 -1.62 -9.18 7.37
CA LEU A 186 -3.01 -8.78 7.38
C LEU A 186 -3.09 -7.35 7.92
N GLY A 187 -3.43 -6.41 7.07
CA GLY A 187 -3.84 -5.08 7.49
C GLY A 187 -5.30 -5.11 7.95
N VAL A 188 -5.55 -4.60 9.15
CA VAL A 188 -6.89 -4.44 9.71
C VAL A 188 -7.06 -3.02 10.21
N LYS A 189 -8.23 -2.43 9.99
CA LYS A 189 -8.47 -1.02 10.27
C LYS A 189 -9.90 -0.76 10.68
N GLU A 190 -10.06 0.13 11.65
CA GLU A 190 -11.32 0.80 11.95
C GLU A 190 -11.23 2.27 11.51
N THR A 191 -12.30 2.77 10.94
CA THR A 191 -12.51 4.20 10.69
C THR A 191 -13.48 4.71 11.73
N LEU A 192 -13.03 5.69 12.51
CA LEU A 192 -13.78 6.26 13.62
C LEU A 192 -14.26 7.66 13.25
N SER A 193 -15.56 7.90 13.27
CA SER A 193 -16.13 9.25 13.08
C SER A 193 -15.90 10.12 14.32
N LEU A 194 -15.42 11.32 14.11
CA LEU A 194 -15.20 12.35 15.11
C LEU A 194 -15.38 13.75 14.49
N PRO A 195 -15.91 14.74 15.22
CA PRO A 195 -15.95 16.11 14.72
C PRO A 195 -14.57 16.62 14.32
N LYS A 196 -14.51 17.33 13.18
CA LYS A 196 -13.25 17.87 12.65
C LYS A 196 -12.50 18.71 13.68
N GLU A 197 -13.22 19.53 14.44
CA GLU A 197 -12.66 20.41 15.48
C GLU A 197 -12.00 19.59 16.60
N THR A 198 -12.61 18.47 16.97
CA THR A 198 -12.04 17.53 17.97
C THR A 198 -10.74 16.90 17.45
N ILE A 199 -10.70 16.52 16.17
CA ILE A 199 -9.49 15.99 15.54
C ILE A 199 -8.41 17.10 15.50
N ASP A 200 -8.77 18.29 15.04
CA ASP A 200 -7.84 19.42 14.93
C ASP A 200 -7.23 19.77 16.30
N GLU A 201 -8.01 19.78 17.36
CA GLU A 201 -7.55 20.05 18.72
C GLU A 201 -6.62 18.94 19.25
N ARG A 202 -7.06 17.66 19.19
CA ARG A 202 -6.32 16.53 19.74
C ARG A 202 -4.96 16.32 19.04
N PHE A 203 -4.92 16.53 17.73
CA PHE A 203 -3.71 16.34 16.95
C PHE A 203 -2.92 17.63 16.71
N ALA A 204 -3.40 18.76 17.22
CA ALA A 204 -2.82 20.09 17.05
C ALA A 204 -2.52 20.39 15.55
N VAL A 205 -3.53 20.17 14.72
CA VAL A 205 -3.54 20.48 13.29
C VAL A 205 -4.61 21.48 12.95
N ARG A 206 -4.57 22.03 11.75
CA ARG A 206 -5.54 23.03 11.28
C ARG A 206 -5.80 22.85 9.79
N GLU A 207 -6.88 23.41 9.31
CA GLU A 207 -7.27 23.41 7.89
C GLU A 207 -7.32 21.99 7.32
N ARG A 208 -6.47 21.70 6.34
CA ARG A 208 -6.29 20.37 5.75
C ARG A 208 -4.95 19.72 6.11
N HIS A 209 -4.28 20.21 7.16
CA HIS A 209 -3.10 19.56 7.67
C HIS A 209 -3.46 18.29 8.44
N GLY A 210 -2.63 17.29 8.33
CA GLY A 210 -2.87 15.96 8.91
C GLY A 210 -1.64 15.35 9.57
N VAL A 211 -1.92 14.30 10.30
CA VAL A 211 -0.93 13.51 11.05
C VAL A 211 -1.00 12.06 10.60
N ASP A 212 0.18 11.47 10.45
CA ASP A 212 0.42 10.04 10.27
C ASP A 212 1.27 9.54 11.44
N ILE A 213 0.75 8.60 12.21
CA ILE A 213 1.42 7.98 13.35
C ILE A 213 1.63 6.50 13.06
N GLU A 214 2.89 6.11 12.92
CA GLU A 214 3.31 4.73 12.83
C GLU A 214 3.64 4.19 14.22
N ILE A 215 3.15 3.00 14.55
CA ILE A 215 3.24 2.44 15.90
C ILE A 215 3.98 1.11 15.86
N LEU A 216 5.08 1.02 16.59
CA LEU A 216 5.79 -0.23 16.86
C LEU A 216 5.41 -0.74 18.24
N GLY A 217 4.94 -1.97 18.33
CA GLY A 217 4.34 -2.54 19.54
C GLY A 217 2.84 -2.30 19.63
N GLY A 218 2.22 -2.60 20.78
CA GLY A 218 0.77 -2.46 20.97
C GLY A 218 -0.09 -3.49 20.22
N THR A 219 0.53 -4.51 19.64
CA THR A 219 -0.12 -5.56 18.85
C THR A 219 -0.41 -6.84 19.64
N SER A 220 -0.48 -6.75 20.96
CA SER A 220 -0.76 -7.87 21.87
C SER A 220 0.18 -9.08 21.66
N GLY A 221 1.45 -8.80 21.32
CA GLY A 221 2.49 -9.81 21.10
C GLY A 221 2.50 -10.45 19.71
N VAL A 222 1.62 -10.07 18.79
CA VAL A 222 1.70 -10.48 17.39
C VAL A 222 2.71 -9.59 16.67
N ASN A 223 3.66 -10.17 15.92
CA ASN A 223 4.61 -9.39 15.13
C ASN A 223 3.88 -8.55 14.09
N GLY A 224 4.19 -7.25 14.06
CA GLY A 224 3.51 -6.30 13.20
C GLY A 224 3.70 -4.87 13.69
N GLY A 225 2.77 -4.00 13.37
CA GLY A 225 2.76 -2.62 13.84
C GLY A 225 1.34 -2.06 13.81
N GLY A 226 1.12 -0.98 14.55
CA GLY A 226 -0.10 -0.21 14.50
C GLY A 226 0.07 1.05 13.65
N PHE A 227 -1.04 1.68 13.34
CA PHE A 227 -1.07 3.01 12.75
C PHE A 227 -2.28 3.80 13.22
N LEU A 228 -2.14 5.12 13.20
CA LEU A 228 -3.24 6.05 13.40
C LEU A 228 -3.00 7.28 12.52
N TYR A 229 -3.97 7.62 11.69
CA TYR A 229 -3.90 8.85 10.90
C TYR A 229 -5.23 9.58 10.82
N THR A 230 -5.13 10.89 10.56
CA THR A 230 -6.27 11.80 10.58
C THR A 230 -6.83 12.01 9.18
N ASN A 231 -8.16 11.93 9.05
CA ASN A 231 -8.94 12.45 7.94
C ASN A 231 -9.65 13.74 8.36
N LEU A 232 -10.52 14.30 7.54
CA LEU A 232 -11.22 15.56 7.86
C LEU A 232 -12.09 15.40 9.10
N ASP A 233 -12.95 14.39 9.12
CA ASP A 233 -13.97 14.10 10.13
C ASP A 233 -13.93 12.64 10.64
N THR A 234 -12.85 11.95 10.36
CA THR A 234 -12.61 10.59 10.85
C THR A 234 -11.16 10.37 11.25
N LEU A 235 -10.93 9.35 12.06
CA LEU A 235 -9.61 8.78 12.32
C LEU A 235 -9.57 7.37 11.73
N ALA A 236 -8.44 7.00 11.15
CA ALA A 236 -8.15 5.61 10.83
C ALA A 236 -7.18 5.05 11.86
N VAL A 237 -7.57 3.98 12.55
CA VAL A 237 -6.74 3.26 13.51
C VAL A 237 -6.71 1.79 13.14
N GLY A 238 -5.53 1.20 13.14
CA GLY A 238 -5.42 -0.21 12.74
C GLY A 238 -4.08 -0.82 13.04
N ALA A 239 -3.92 -2.04 12.58
CA ALA A 239 -2.69 -2.81 12.72
C ALA A 239 -2.38 -3.58 11.43
N VAL A 240 -1.11 -3.78 11.18
CA VAL A 240 -0.56 -4.65 10.14
C VAL A 240 0.10 -5.82 10.85
N LEU A 241 -0.40 -7.03 10.67
CA LEU A 241 -0.09 -8.20 11.47
C LEU A 241 0.52 -9.30 10.61
N LYS A 242 1.67 -9.84 11.02
CA LYS A 242 2.30 -10.97 10.33
C LYS A 242 1.39 -12.19 10.35
N LEU A 243 0.98 -12.67 9.19
CA LEU A 243 -0.06 -13.68 9.06
C LEU A 243 0.22 -14.98 9.82
N PRO A 244 1.43 -15.60 9.74
CA PRO A 244 1.74 -16.80 10.52
C PRO A 244 1.74 -16.55 12.04
N ALA A 245 2.20 -15.37 12.50
CA ALA A 245 2.22 -15.04 13.93
C ALA A 245 0.79 -14.87 14.47
N LEU A 246 -0.08 -14.22 13.72
CA LEU A 246 -1.50 -14.07 14.04
C LEU A 246 -2.18 -15.44 14.17
N ALA A 247 -1.96 -16.33 13.18
CA ALA A 247 -2.52 -17.68 13.18
C ALA A 247 -2.00 -18.53 14.35
N ALA A 248 -0.69 -18.45 14.64
CA ALA A 248 -0.08 -19.21 15.74
C ALA A 248 -0.61 -18.79 17.12
N GLN A 249 -0.86 -17.50 17.33
CA GLN A 249 -1.39 -16.96 18.58
C GLN A 249 -2.91 -17.08 18.71
N LYS A 250 -3.62 -17.46 17.63
CA LYS A 250 -5.09 -17.60 17.61
C LYS A 250 -5.82 -16.34 18.12
N ARG A 251 -5.23 -15.15 17.90
CA ARG A 251 -5.83 -13.87 18.26
C ARG A 251 -6.76 -13.38 17.16
N ARG A 252 -7.81 -12.72 17.55
CA ARG A 252 -8.70 -12.05 16.62
C ARG A 252 -8.18 -10.64 16.34
N PRO A 253 -8.11 -10.20 15.09
CA PRO A 253 -7.61 -8.86 14.75
C PRO A 253 -8.37 -7.73 15.45
N GLU A 254 -9.69 -7.89 15.65
CA GLU A 254 -10.53 -6.91 16.34
C GLU A 254 -10.11 -6.73 17.80
N GLU A 255 -9.70 -7.79 18.48
CA GLU A 255 -9.19 -7.74 19.86
C GLU A 255 -7.86 -6.96 19.94
N ILE A 256 -7.02 -7.09 18.91
CA ILE A 256 -5.75 -6.37 18.82
C ILE A 256 -6.00 -4.87 18.63
N ILE A 257 -6.91 -4.48 17.72
CA ILE A 257 -7.27 -3.07 17.54
C ILE A 257 -7.92 -2.51 18.82
N ALA A 258 -8.80 -3.27 19.47
CA ALA A 258 -9.41 -2.86 20.73
C ALA A 258 -8.35 -2.62 21.83
N GLY A 259 -7.36 -3.51 21.92
CA GLY A 259 -6.21 -3.36 22.84
C GLY A 259 -5.37 -2.13 22.51
N LEU A 260 -5.09 -1.90 21.23
CA LEU A 260 -4.36 -0.70 20.78
C LEU A 260 -5.12 0.59 21.13
N LYS A 261 -6.42 0.64 20.88
CA LYS A 261 -7.27 1.79 21.23
C LYS A 261 -7.35 2.03 22.75
N ALA A 262 -7.27 0.96 23.55
CA ALA A 262 -7.30 1.06 25.02
C ALA A 262 -5.96 1.48 25.62
N HIS A 263 -4.86 1.47 24.85
CA HIS A 263 -3.54 1.87 25.36
C HIS A 263 -3.56 3.32 25.86
N PRO A 264 -2.96 3.65 27.04
CA PRO A 264 -3.03 4.99 27.64
C PRO A 264 -2.58 6.15 26.74
N ALA A 265 -1.65 5.91 25.82
CA ALA A 265 -1.19 6.92 24.87
C ALA A 265 -2.10 7.08 23.65
N ILE A 266 -2.95 6.12 23.34
CA ILE A 266 -3.85 6.11 22.17
C ILE A 266 -5.27 6.46 22.57
N ALA A 267 -5.75 5.96 23.69
CA ALA A 267 -7.14 6.15 24.15
C ALA A 267 -7.61 7.60 24.11
N PRO A 268 -6.84 8.62 24.60
CA PRO A 268 -7.26 10.02 24.53
C PRO A 268 -7.42 10.54 23.09
N LEU A 269 -6.65 9.98 22.14
CA LEU A 269 -6.70 10.41 20.75
C LEU A 269 -7.97 9.93 20.04
N VAL A 270 -8.47 8.74 20.40
CA VAL A 270 -9.62 8.08 19.75
C VAL A 270 -10.92 8.15 20.57
N GLN A 271 -10.88 8.68 21.79
CA GLN A 271 -12.03 8.75 22.71
C GLN A 271 -13.25 9.41 22.06
N GLY A 272 -14.42 8.76 22.18
CA GLY A 272 -15.68 9.25 21.63
C GLY A 272 -15.83 9.04 20.12
N GLY A 273 -14.87 8.40 19.47
CA GLY A 273 -14.99 8.02 18.07
C GLY A 273 -15.95 6.85 17.88
N GLU A 274 -16.88 6.99 16.94
CA GLU A 274 -17.83 5.94 16.57
C GLU A 274 -17.30 5.16 15.37
N ILE A 275 -17.31 3.82 15.42
CA ILE A 275 -16.86 2.98 14.32
C ILE A 275 -17.87 3.10 13.19
N VAL A 276 -17.45 3.64 12.05
CA VAL A 276 -18.25 3.75 10.84
C VAL A 276 -17.86 2.71 9.79
N GLU A 277 -16.66 2.14 9.91
CA GLU A 277 -16.21 1.09 9.01
C GLU A 277 -15.11 0.25 9.66
N TYR A 278 -15.17 -1.07 9.39
CA TYR A 278 -14.08 -2.03 9.66
C TYR A 278 -13.70 -2.70 8.34
N SER A 279 -12.41 -2.76 8.07
CA SER A 279 -11.90 -3.41 6.88
C SER A 279 -10.62 -4.19 7.15
N ALA A 280 -10.40 -5.23 6.34
CA ALA A 280 -9.21 -6.06 6.39
C ALA A 280 -8.71 -6.36 4.98
N HIS A 281 -7.38 -6.36 4.79
CA HIS A 281 -6.75 -6.62 3.51
C HIS A 281 -5.40 -7.31 3.68
N LEU A 282 -5.07 -8.26 2.80
CA LEU A 282 -3.75 -8.84 2.73
C LEU A 282 -2.77 -7.84 2.09
N ILE A 283 -1.53 -7.83 2.57
CA ILE A 283 -0.47 -6.97 2.07
C ILE A 283 0.74 -7.85 1.72
N PRO A 284 1.34 -7.72 0.52
CA PRO A 284 2.50 -8.50 0.10
C PRO A 284 3.78 -7.84 0.62
N GLU A 285 4.30 -8.23 1.78
CA GLU A 285 5.37 -7.52 2.49
C GLU A 285 6.75 -8.18 2.45
N ALA A 286 6.95 -9.28 1.72
CA ALA A 286 8.28 -9.91 1.66
C ALA A 286 9.27 -9.21 0.70
N GLY A 287 8.83 -8.15 0.02
CA GLY A 287 9.69 -7.40 -0.90
C GLY A 287 10.24 -8.28 -2.03
N LEU A 288 11.54 -8.18 -2.32
CA LEU A 288 12.17 -8.92 -3.43
C LEU A 288 12.03 -10.46 -3.33
N GLU A 289 11.86 -11.02 -2.13
CA GLU A 289 11.77 -12.46 -1.91
C GLU A 289 10.46 -13.06 -2.46
N MET A 290 9.43 -12.23 -2.68
CA MET A 290 8.15 -12.71 -3.21
C MET A 290 7.79 -12.12 -4.58
N MET A 291 8.61 -11.24 -5.14
CA MET A 291 8.31 -10.63 -6.45
C MET A 291 8.28 -11.69 -7.55
N PRO A 292 7.23 -11.75 -8.38
CA PRO A 292 7.15 -12.66 -9.49
C PRO A 292 8.05 -12.20 -10.64
N LYS A 293 8.19 -13.03 -11.65
CA LYS A 293 8.58 -12.58 -12.98
C LYS A 293 7.48 -11.63 -13.49
N MET A 294 7.85 -10.39 -13.82
CA MET A 294 6.88 -9.34 -14.09
C MET A 294 6.45 -9.23 -15.55
N THR A 295 7.05 -10.06 -16.42
CA THR A 295 6.79 -10.09 -17.87
C THR A 295 6.75 -11.51 -18.40
N SER A 296 5.85 -11.74 -19.33
CA SER A 296 5.86 -12.92 -20.20
C SER A 296 5.35 -12.53 -21.59
N ALA A 297 5.38 -13.43 -22.56
CA ALA A 297 4.83 -13.15 -23.88
C ALA A 297 3.34 -12.76 -23.77
N GLY A 298 3.00 -11.56 -24.22
CA GLY A 298 1.66 -10.98 -24.18
C GLY A 298 1.19 -10.47 -22.82
N MET A 299 2.01 -10.51 -21.75
CA MET A 299 1.52 -10.14 -20.41
C MET A 299 2.55 -9.38 -19.59
N LEU A 300 2.06 -8.37 -18.85
CA LEU A 300 2.77 -7.60 -17.81
C LEU A 300 2.04 -7.72 -16.47
N VAL A 301 2.77 -7.62 -15.36
CA VAL A 301 2.22 -7.65 -13.99
C VAL A 301 2.64 -6.39 -13.25
N ALA A 302 1.71 -5.67 -12.62
CA ALA A 302 1.99 -4.41 -11.94
C ALA A 302 1.24 -4.26 -10.58
N GLY A 303 1.72 -3.35 -9.74
CA GLY A 303 1.17 -3.10 -8.40
C GLY A 303 1.37 -4.28 -7.45
N ASP A 304 0.42 -4.49 -6.56
CA ASP A 304 0.46 -5.57 -5.57
C ASP A 304 0.46 -6.96 -6.22
N ALA A 305 -0.07 -7.09 -7.45
CA ALA A 305 0.04 -8.33 -8.24
C ALA A 305 1.50 -8.67 -8.58
N ALA A 306 2.38 -7.68 -8.61
CA ALA A 306 3.83 -7.84 -8.74
C ALA A 306 4.56 -7.77 -7.38
N ALA A 307 3.84 -7.82 -6.26
CA ALA A 307 4.37 -7.69 -4.91
C ALA A 307 5.17 -6.39 -4.69
N LEU A 308 4.77 -5.31 -5.34
CA LEU A 308 5.42 -4.01 -5.25
C LEU A 308 4.86 -3.21 -4.05
N CYS A 309 5.16 -3.71 -2.86
CA CYS A 309 4.91 -3.05 -1.58
C CYS A 309 6.22 -2.99 -0.80
N LEU A 310 6.57 -1.83 -0.29
CA LEU A 310 7.76 -1.61 0.53
C LEU A 310 7.36 -1.57 2.00
N ALA A 311 7.78 -2.56 2.78
CA ALA A 311 7.62 -2.63 4.21
C ALA A 311 9.00 -2.51 4.89
N ALA A 312 9.37 -1.29 5.29
CA ALA A 312 10.71 -1.00 5.81
C ALA A 312 10.67 -0.25 7.16
N GLY A 313 9.73 -0.60 8.02
CA GLY A 313 9.52 0.00 9.34
C GLY A 313 8.70 1.28 9.25
N ILE A 314 9.36 2.43 9.28
CA ILE A 314 8.73 3.75 9.15
C ILE A 314 8.23 4.04 7.72
N TRP A 315 8.48 3.15 6.77
CA TRP A 315 7.98 3.23 5.40
C TRP A 315 7.15 1.99 5.11
N LEU A 316 5.84 2.18 5.01
CA LEU A 316 4.91 1.18 4.49
C LEU A 316 4.21 1.83 3.29
N GLU A 317 4.67 1.49 2.11
CA GLU A 317 4.31 2.15 0.87
C GLU A 317 3.93 1.12 -0.20
N GLY A 318 2.79 1.33 -0.86
CA GLY A 318 2.32 0.46 -1.93
C GLY A 318 1.72 1.26 -3.08
N VAL A 319 0.90 2.28 -2.78
CA VAL A 319 0.14 3.02 -3.80
C VAL A 319 1.04 3.75 -4.79
N ASN A 320 2.13 4.37 -4.33
CA ASN A 320 3.13 5.02 -5.19
C ASN A 320 3.84 4.02 -6.11
N PHE A 321 4.21 2.84 -5.61
CA PHE A 321 4.79 1.77 -6.41
C PHE A 321 3.77 1.18 -7.40
N ALA A 322 2.50 1.06 -6.98
CA ALA A 322 1.42 0.62 -7.86
C ALA A 322 1.22 1.60 -9.01
N MET A 323 1.08 2.90 -8.74
CA MET A 323 0.95 3.94 -9.77
C MET A 323 2.14 3.96 -10.72
N ALA A 324 3.37 3.93 -10.19
CA ALA A 324 4.58 3.94 -11.01
C ALA A 324 4.70 2.70 -11.90
N SER A 325 4.50 1.52 -11.33
CA SER A 325 4.57 0.28 -12.12
C SER A 325 3.47 0.21 -13.16
N GLY A 326 2.25 0.67 -12.85
CA GLY A 326 1.18 0.80 -13.82
C GLY A 326 1.55 1.72 -14.97
N MET A 327 2.08 2.92 -14.68
CA MET A 327 2.57 3.85 -15.68
C MET A 327 3.59 3.20 -16.62
N TYR A 328 4.61 2.55 -16.06
CA TYR A 328 5.67 1.90 -16.84
C TYR A 328 5.17 0.68 -17.62
N ALA A 329 4.16 -0.04 -17.12
CA ALA A 329 3.50 -1.11 -17.85
C ALA A 329 2.70 -0.58 -19.04
N GLY A 330 1.99 0.53 -18.87
CA GLY A 330 1.31 1.24 -19.96
C GLY A 330 2.27 1.70 -21.05
N GLU A 331 3.41 2.32 -20.67
CA GLU A 331 4.45 2.72 -21.62
C GLU A 331 5.01 1.53 -22.41
N ALA A 332 5.30 0.42 -21.74
CA ALA A 332 5.79 -0.78 -22.40
C ALA A 332 4.76 -1.41 -23.35
N ALA A 333 3.47 -1.37 -22.99
CA ALA A 333 2.39 -1.82 -23.86
C ALA A 333 2.28 -0.93 -25.12
N VAL A 334 2.43 0.39 -24.97
CA VAL A 334 2.47 1.33 -26.12
C VAL A 334 3.65 1.03 -27.06
N GLU A 335 4.84 0.80 -26.50
CA GLU A 335 6.03 0.43 -27.32
C GLU A 335 5.81 -0.89 -28.05
N ALA A 336 5.31 -1.92 -27.36
CA ALA A 336 5.01 -3.22 -27.92
C ALA A 336 3.97 -3.14 -29.06
N ALA A 337 2.89 -2.36 -28.84
CA ALA A 337 1.86 -2.15 -29.86
C ALA A 337 2.40 -1.47 -31.13
N ARG A 338 3.21 -0.41 -30.95
CA ARG A 338 3.85 0.31 -32.07
C ARG A 338 4.87 -0.53 -32.83
N ALA A 339 5.60 -1.39 -32.11
CA ALA A 339 6.58 -2.30 -32.72
C ALA A 339 5.94 -3.55 -33.32
N GLY A 340 4.67 -3.84 -33.03
CA GLY A 340 4.01 -5.10 -33.37
C GLY A 340 4.64 -6.32 -32.68
N ASP A 341 5.34 -6.13 -31.55
CA ASP A 341 6.07 -7.16 -30.81
C ASP A 341 5.65 -7.20 -29.34
N ALA A 342 4.70 -8.08 -29.02
CA ALA A 342 4.27 -8.39 -27.65
C ALA A 342 4.98 -9.62 -27.06
N SER A 343 6.08 -10.09 -27.67
CA SER A 343 6.91 -11.13 -27.07
C SER A 343 7.52 -10.68 -25.74
N GLU A 344 8.05 -11.60 -24.96
CA GLU A 344 8.77 -11.27 -23.73
C GLU A 344 9.91 -10.25 -23.97
N ARG A 345 10.57 -10.36 -25.13
CA ARG A 345 11.61 -9.42 -25.55
C ARG A 345 11.04 -8.03 -25.85
N GLY A 346 9.92 -7.95 -26.57
CA GLY A 346 9.23 -6.68 -26.87
C GLY A 346 8.76 -5.95 -25.62
N LEU A 347 8.36 -6.71 -24.59
CA LEU A 347 7.92 -6.18 -23.30
C LEU A 347 9.04 -5.95 -22.26
N ALA A 348 10.30 -6.31 -22.58
CA ALA A 348 11.44 -6.20 -21.65
C ALA A 348 11.75 -4.76 -21.20
N GLY A 349 11.28 -3.75 -21.94
CA GLY A 349 11.36 -2.33 -21.57
C GLY A 349 10.74 -2.03 -20.19
N TYR A 350 9.67 -2.73 -19.84
CA TYR A 350 9.01 -2.60 -18.55
C TYR A 350 9.97 -2.90 -17.38
N GLN A 351 10.56 -4.09 -17.37
CA GLN A 351 11.44 -4.51 -16.28
C GLN A 351 12.69 -3.62 -16.18
N ARG A 352 13.19 -3.11 -17.30
CA ARG A 352 14.31 -2.17 -17.32
C ARG A 352 13.93 -0.86 -16.64
N ARG A 353 12.75 -0.25 -16.95
CA ARG A 353 12.26 0.96 -16.28
C ARG A 353 12.08 0.76 -14.79
N LEU A 354 11.48 -0.35 -14.36
CA LEU A 354 11.38 -0.66 -12.93
C LEU A 354 12.75 -0.72 -12.25
N ALA A 355 13.76 -1.30 -12.93
CA ALA A 355 15.10 -1.46 -12.39
C ALA A 355 15.89 -0.14 -12.29
N GLU A 356 15.63 0.81 -13.18
CA GLU A 356 16.31 2.10 -13.28
C GLU A 356 15.67 3.20 -12.43
N THR A 357 14.44 2.99 -11.97
CA THR A 357 13.67 3.96 -11.17
C THR A 357 13.63 3.59 -9.68
N PHE A 358 12.98 4.42 -8.89
CA PHE A 358 12.81 4.19 -7.45
C PHE A 358 12.13 2.84 -7.16
N VAL A 359 11.28 2.33 -8.07
CA VAL A 359 10.48 1.13 -7.83
C VAL A 359 11.35 -0.05 -7.40
N LEU A 360 12.31 -0.50 -8.20
CA LEU A 360 13.18 -1.61 -7.79
C LEU A 360 14.46 -1.14 -7.09
N ARG A 361 14.87 0.13 -7.21
CA ARG A 361 16.04 0.64 -6.47
C ARG A 361 15.79 0.64 -4.98
N ASP A 362 14.63 1.12 -4.52
CA ASP A 362 14.28 1.16 -3.09
C ASP A 362 14.10 -0.24 -2.52
N HIS A 363 13.40 -1.14 -3.25
CA HIS A 363 13.27 -2.53 -2.84
C HIS A 363 14.64 -3.24 -2.73
N ARG A 364 15.56 -3.01 -3.66
CA ARG A 364 16.92 -3.57 -3.60
C ARG A 364 17.73 -3.00 -2.43
N ARG A 365 17.65 -1.68 -2.22
CA ARG A 365 18.35 -0.99 -1.13
C ARG A 365 17.86 -1.48 0.22
N LEU A 366 16.55 -1.66 0.37
CA LEU A 366 15.88 -2.02 1.63
C LEU A 366 15.52 -3.52 1.72
N ARG A 367 16.11 -4.37 0.86
CA ARG A 367 15.75 -5.80 0.75
C ARG A 367 15.76 -6.60 2.05
N ARG A 368 16.52 -6.18 3.06
CA ARG A 368 16.60 -6.84 4.37
C ARG A 368 15.62 -6.25 5.39
N ALA A 369 15.04 -5.09 5.10
CA ALA A 369 14.21 -4.37 6.06
C ALA A 369 12.94 -5.15 6.47
N PRO A 370 12.15 -5.75 5.56
CA PRO A 370 10.94 -6.47 5.96
C PRO A 370 11.24 -7.60 6.97
N ARG A 371 12.28 -8.38 6.68
CA ARG A 371 12.70 -9.47 7.58
C ARG A 371 13.23 -8.96 8.92
N LEU A 372 13.96 -7.83 8.92
CA LEU A 372 14.48 -7.25 10.15
C LEU A 372 13.37 -6.66 11.00
N VAL A 373 12.49 -5.86 10.39
CA VAL A 373 11.38 -5.18 11.09
C VAL A 373 10.45 -6.19 11.76
N LEU A 374 10.10 -7.27 11.07
CA LEU A 374 9.21 -8.30 11.58
C LEU A 374 9.94 -9.38 12.42
N SER A 375 11.21 -9.16 12.80
CA SER A 375 11.93 -10.09 13.70
C SER A 375 11.53 -9.88 15.15
N ASP A 376 11.54 -10.97 15.94
CA ASP A 376 11.16 -10.93 17.37
C ASP A 376 11.98 -9.93 18.19
N ARG A 377 13.25 -9.73 17.84
CA ARG A 377 14.09 -8.73 18.52
C ARG A 377 13.59 -7.30 18.33
N VAL A 378 13.25 -6.94 17.10
CA VAL A 378 12.73 -5.60 16.78
C VAL A 378 11.30 -5.44 17.31
N GLN A 379 10.53 -6.52 17.30
CA GLN A 379 9.12 -6.47 17.68
C GLN A 379 8.91 -6.48 19.20
N HIS A 380 9.74 -7.19 19.96
CA HIS A 380 9.49 -7.41 21.39
C HIS A 380 10.64 -6.95 22.28
N LEU A 381 11.89 -7.25 21.93
CA LEU A 381 13.02 -6.99 22.82
C LEU A 381 13.43 -5.51 22.78
N TYR A 382 13.66 -4.95 21.62
CA TYR A 382 14.18 -3.58 21.51
C TYR A 382 13.18 -2.51 21.98
N PRO A 383 11.87 -2.60 21.72
CA PRO A 383 10.91 -1.66 22.28
C PRO A 383 10.98 -1.60 23.80
N GLN A 384 11.01 -2.74 24.48
CA GLN A 384 11.08 -2.80 25.93
C GLN A 384 12.41 -2.23 26.48
N MET A 385 13.53 -2.59 25.83
CA MET A 385 14.84 -2.04 26.22
C MET A 385 14.91 -0.52 26.09
N VAL A 386 14.39 0.02 24.99
CA VAL A 386 14.38 1.47 24.75
C VAL A 386 13.47 2.16 25.76
N ALA A 387 12.26 1.66 25.97
CA ALA A 387 11.31 2.22 26.93
C ALA A 387 11.89 2.23 28.36
N ASN A 388 12.45 1.10 28.81
CA ASN A 388 13.10 1.00 30.12
C ASN A 388 14.29 1.95 30.26
N THR A 389 15.09 2.08 29.20
CA THR A 389 16.24 3.01 29.21
C THR A 389 15.77 4.44 29.40
N VAL A 390 14.77 4.88 28.63
CA VAL A 390 14.24 6.25 28.69
C VAL A 390 13.55 6.50 30.03
N GLU A 391 12.78 5.55 30.53
CA GLU A 391 12.13 5.62 31.83
C GLU A 391 13.16 5.87 32.94
N ARG A 392 14.24 5.11 32.98
CA ARG A 392 15.34 5.30 33.96
C ARG A 392 16.08 6.63 33.81
N MET A 393 16.17 7.16 32.59
CA MET A 393 16.78 8.48 32.35
C MET A 393 15.92 9.60 32.91
N PHE A 394 14.58 9.48 32.82
CA PHE A 394 13.63 10.50 33.22
C PHE A 394 13.20 10.38 34.68
N ARG A 395 13.37 9.20 35.29
CA ARG A 395 13.03 8.96 36.71
C ARG A 395 13.90 9.80 37.62
N VAL A 396 13.29 10.32 38.67
CA VAL A 396 13.98 11.05 39.74
C VAL A 396 13.68 10.34 41.04
N ASP A 397 14.68 9.66 41.59
CA ASP A 397 14.60 8.83 42.82
C ASP A 397 15.30 9.53 44.01
N ASN A 398 15.04 10.83 44.24
CA ASN A 398 15.62 11.54 45.38
C ASN A 398 15.29 10.84 46.70
N PRO A 399 16.24 10.80 47.68
CA PRO A 399 17.55 11.44 47.69
C PRO A 399 18.69 10.68 46.96
N ALA A 400 18.40 9.55 46.32
CA ALA A 400 19.43 8.81 45.58
C ALA A 400 19.96 9.62 44.39
N PRO A 401 21.28 9.59 44.11
CA PRO A 401 21.85 10.27 42.96
C PRO A 401 21.38 9.62 41.66
N LYS A 402 21.26 10.42 40.60
CA LYS A 402 20.91 9.91 39.26
C LYS A 402 21.95 8.92 38.75
N PRO A 403 21.54 7.76 38.21
CA PRO A 403 22.47 6.83 37.61
C PRO A 403 23.08 7.42 36.33
N GLY A 404 24.35 7.15 36.10
CA GLY A 404 25.01 7.54 34.84
C GLY A 404 24.49 6.69 33.68
N LEU A 405 24.43 7.29 32.46
CA LEU A 405 23.93 6.64 31.26
C LEU A 405 24.59 5.27 30.99
N ARG A 406 25.91 5.15 31.20
CA ARG A 406 26.61 3.85 31.07
C ARG A 406 26.10 2.77 32.02
N ALA A 407 25.70 3.15 33.23
CA ALA A 407 25.13 2.21 34.22
C ALA A 407 23.73 1.75 33.77
N ILE A 408 22.90 2.67 33.29
CA ILE A 408 21.58 2.38 32.76
C ILE A 408 21.69 1.36 31.59
N LEU A 409 22.51 1.64 30.58
CA LEU A 409 22.68 0.78 29.41
C LEU A 409 23.26 -0.61 29.75
N ARG A 410 24.08 -0.73 30.79
CA ARG A 410 24.57 -2.04 31.24
C ARG A 410 23.47 -2.90 31.88
N GLN A 411 22.54 -2.29 32.57
CA GLN A 411 21.43 -3.02 33.22
C GLN A 411 20.44 -3.59 32.19
N GLU A 412 20.23 -2.89 31.09
CA GLU A 412 19.33 -3.33 29.99
C GLU A 412 19.96 -4.42 29.09
N ARG A 413 21.26 -4.72 29.24
CA ARG A 413 21.94 -5.82 28.51
C ARG A 413 21.89 -7.18 29.22
N LYS A 414 21.38 -7.21 30.44
CA LYS A 414 21.21 -8.44 31.23
C LYS A 414 19.80 -8.97 31.09
#